data_bcaf73038e979f67b7fc3921249fff05
#
_entry.id   bcaf73038e979f67b7fc3921249fff05
#
_cell.length_a   1.000
_cell.length_b   1.000
_cell.length_c   1.000
_cell.angle_alpha   90.00
_cell.angle_beta   90.00
_cell.angle_gamma   90.00
#
_symmetry.space_group_name_H-M   'P 1'
#
loop_
_entity.id
_entity.type
_entity.pdbx_description
1 polymer ?
#
loop_
_entity_poly.entity_id
_entity_poly.type
_entity_poly.pdbx_seq_one_letter_code
_entity_poly.pdbx_strand_id
1 'polypeptide(L)'
;LKPAGPDLKICAFLWIYTGSPSSIYEGIGVEDTRERCGRYLARRDNVEADFVTGVPDSGIGHAIGYAMESGIPYRRPLVKYTPGYGRSYTPPTQEIRHLVAEMKLASVRDVIRGSRMIVCDDSIVRGTQLRNLTVKKLWDQGAKEIHIRPACPPLMFPCIYGSSTRSISELACRRAIRALEGKDIEDVSEYLDPSSARHAQMIEWIRQDLN
;
A
#
# COMPACT_ATOMS: atom_id res chain seq x y z
N LEU A 1 -16.43 -4.18 30.21
CA LEU A 1 -15.19 -4.46 29.51
C LEU A 1 -14.77 -5.90 29.80
N LYS A 2 -14.42 -6.65 28.78
CA LYS A 2 -13.90 -8.02 28.95
C LYS A 2 -12.50 -7.91 29.57
N PRO A 3 -12.16 -8.70 30.61
CA PRO A 3 -10.82 -8.68 31.18
C PRO A 3 -9.78 -9.08 30.12
N ALA A 4 -8.58 -8.54 30.24
CA ALA A 4 -7.46 -8.90 29.38
C ALA A 4 -7.17 -10.42 29.49
N GLY A 5 -6.91 -11.07 28.37
CA GLY A 5 -6.46 -12.46 28.36
C GLY A 5 -5.02 -12.56 28.83
N PRO A 6 -4.54 -13.77 29.15
CA PRO A 6 -3.18 -13.98 29.63
C PRO A 6 -2.10 -13.68 28.58
N ASP A 7 -2.47 -13.75 27.31
CA ASP A 7 -1.54 -13.55 26.19
C ASP A 7 -1.75 -12.19 25.51
N LEU A 8 -0.69 -11.42 25.36
CA LEU A 8 -0.69 -10.19 24.60
C LEU A 8 -0.80 -10.52 23.10
N LYS A 9 -1.85 -10.03 22.46
CA LYS A 9 -2.07 -10.17 21.01
C LYS A 9 -1.96 -8.82 20.34
N ILE A 10 -0.87 -8.62 19.61
CA ILE A 10 -0.59 -7.37 18.90
C ILE A 10 -0.70 -7.61 17.40
N CYS A 11 -1.37 -6.70 16.69
CA CYS A 11 -1.44 -6.73 15.24
C CYS A 11 -0.15 -6.12 14.64
N ALA A 12 0.53 -6.84 13.75
CA ALA A 12 1.72 -6.36 13.05
C ALA A 12 1.47 -5.07 12.26
N PHE A 13 0.22 -4.80 11.88
CA PHE A 13 -0.19 -3.59 11.18
C PHE A 13 0.03 -2.31 12.01
N LEU A 14 0.23 -2.45 13.33
CA LEU A 14 0.65 -1.35 14.18
C LEU A 14 1.97 -0.73 13.69
N TRP A 15 2.96 -1.54 13.36
CA TRP A 15 4.25 -1.07 12.84
C TRP A 15 4.19 -0.75 11.34
N ILE A 16 3.47 -1.54 10.57
CA ILE A 16 3.42 -1.39 9.12
C ILE A 16 2.73 -0.09 8.70
N TYR A 17 1.64 0.30 9.38
CA TYR A 17 0.80 1.42 8.95
C TYR A 17 0.37 2.37 10.06
N THR A 18 -0.29 1.87 11.15
CA THR A 18 -1.04 2.73 12.07
C THR A 18 -0.16 3.50 13.05
N GLY A 19 1.00 2.97 13.42
CA GLY A 19 1.93 3.62 14.33
C GLY A 19 2.60 4.84 13.70
N SER A 20 2.86 5.88 14.51
CA SER A 20 3.71 6.98 14.05
C SER A 20 5.14 6.46 13.80
N PRO A 21 5.82 6.92 12.72
CA PRO A 21 7.22 6.55 12.48
C PRO A 21 8.15 6.76 13.68
N SER A 22 7.89 7.80 14.47
CA SER A 22 8.68 8.13 15.68
C SER A 22 8.35 7.27 16.91
N SER A 23 7.36 6.39 16.83
CA SER A 23 6.91 5.60 17.99
C SER A 23 7.70 4.31 18.16
N ILE A 24 7.76 3.84 19.40
CA ILE A 24 8.32 2.56 19.82
C ILE A 24 7.22 1.80 20.56
N TYR A 25 6.92 0.59 20.11
CA TYR A 25 5.98 -0.33 20.79
C TYR A 25 6.70 -1.62 21.14
N GLU A 26 6.59 -2.07 22.37
CA GLU A 26 7.27 -3.28 22.89
C GLU A 26 8.77 -3.29 22.58
N GLY A 27 9.44 -2.14 22.69
CA GLY A 27 10.86 -1.98 22.40
C GLY A 27 11.23 -1.98 20.91
N ILE A 28 10.25 -2.02 20.01
CA ILE A 28 10.45 -2.10 18.56
C ILE A 28 10.01 -0.77 17.90
N GLY A 29 10.95 -0.13 17.22
CA GLY A 29 10.71 1.12 16.49
C GLY A 29 9.87 0.90 15.24
N VAL A 30 8.93 1.83 14.98
CA VAL A 30 8.04 1.75 13.82
C VAL A 30 8.83 1.95 12.54
N GLU A 31 9.65 3.01 12.45
CA GLU A 31 10.41 3.31 11.22
C GLU A 31 11.44 2.22 10.91
N ASP A 32 12.19 1.76 11.91
CA ASP A 32 13.13 0.63 11.74
C ASP A 32 12.44 -0.63 11.19
N THR A 33 11.23 -0.93 11.68
CA THR A 33 10.46 -2.06 11.18
C THR A 33 10.06 -1.87 9.72
N ARG A 34 9.65 -0.67 9.31
CA ARG A 34 9.30 -0.36 7.92
C ARG A 34 10.52 -0.48 7.00
N GLU A 35 11.67 0.05 7.40
CA GLU A 35 12.90 -0.10 6.64
C GLU A 35 13.32 -1.55 6.49
N ARG A 36 13.28 -2.33 7.57
CA ARG A 36 13.55 -3.79 7.50
C ARG A 36 12.60 -4.50 6.55
N CYS A 37 11.31 -4.19 6.60
CA CYS A 37 10.33 -4.75 5.67
C CYS A 37 10.71 -4.42 4.22
N GLY A 38 11.05 -3.17 3.93
CA GLY A 38 11.52 -2.74 2.61
C GLY A 38 12.74 -3.51 2.12
N ARG A 39 13.73 -3.74 3.00
CA ARG A 39 14.91 -4.56 2.68
C ARG A 39 14.52 -6.00 2.31
N TYR A 40 13.58 -6.61 3.05
CA TYR A 40 13.09 -7.95 2.72
C TYR A 40 12.34 -8.01 1.38
N LEU A 41 11.59 -6.97 1.04
CA LEU A 41 10.96 -6.86 -0.29
C LEU A 41 12.02 -6.83 -1.39
N ALA A 42 13.06 -6.01 -1.25
CA ALA A 42 14.15 -5.89 -2.22
C ALA A 42 14.90 -7.21 -2.44
N ARG A 43 15.21 -7.95 -1.36
CA ARG A 43 15.89 -9.26 -1.45
C ARG A 43 15.14 -10.31 -2.26
N ARG A 44 13.84 -10.17 -2.39
CA ARG A 44 12.94 -11.11 -3.09
C ARG A 44 12.56 -10.61 -4.49
N ASP A 45 13.11 -9.49 -4.90
CA ASP A 45 12.78 -8.82 -6.16
C ASP A 45 14.00 -8.78 -7.08
N ASN A 46 13.74 -8.89 -8.37
CA ASN A 46 14.74 -8.81 -9.42
C ASN A 46 14.40 -7.78 -10.51
N VAL A 47 13.47 -6.88 -10.20
CA VAL A 47 13.01 -5.86 -11.14
C VAL A 47 14.06 -4.76 -11.29
N GLU A 48 14.36 -4.42 -12.54
CA GLU A 48 15.16 -3.25 -12.88
C GLU A 48 14.30 -2.01 -12.95
N ALA A 49 14.69 -0.97 -12.23
CA ALA A 49 14.01 0.31 -12.23
C ALA A 49 14.99 1.48 -12.12
N ASP A 50 14.55 2.65 -12.54
CA ASP A 50 15.37 3.85 -12.49
C ASP A 50 15.43 4.44 -11.08
N PHE A 51 14.39 4.21 -10.26
CA PHE A 51 14.34 4.59 -8.86
C PHE A 51 13.26 3.85 -8.06
N VAL A 52 13.38 3.94 -6.74
CA VAL A 52 12.38 3.50 -5.75
C VAL A 52 11.68 4.71 -5.17
N THR A 53 10.40 4.59 -4.88
CA THR A 53 9.61 5.60 -4.17
C THR A 53 8.60 4.96 -3.23
N GLY A 54 8.10 5.74 -2.26
CA GLY A 54 6.99 5.34 -1.39
C GLY A 54 5.77 6.21 -1.59
N VAL A 55 4.59 5.61 -1.44
CA VAL A 55 3.37 6.41 -1.32
C VAL A 55 3.44 7.22 -0.02
N PRO A 56 3.36 8.55 -0.04
CA PRO A 56 3.44 9.38 1.15
C PRO A 56 2.18 9.22 2.04
N ASP A 57 2.29 9.04 3.37
CA ASP A 57 3.56 8.95 4.13
C ASP A 57 3.87 7.47 4.47
N SER A 58 2.88 6.57 4.36
CA SER A 58 2.94 5.17 4.83
C SER A 58 3.98 4.31 4.11
N GLY A 59 4.18 4.53 2.82
CA GLY A 59 5.13 3.77 1.99
C GLY A 59 6.58 4.24 2.10
N ILE A 60 6.86 5.40 2.74
CA ILE A 60 8.19 6.02 2.70
C ILE A 60 9.26 5.16 3.38
N GLY A 61 9.06 4.72 4.62
CA GLY A 61 10.03 3.88 5.34
C GLY A 61 10.32 2.57 4.61
N HIS A 62 9.27 1.95 4.05
CA HIS A 62 9.42 0.74 3.22
C HIS A 62 10.28 1.00 1.97
N ALA A 63 10.05 2.12 1.29
CA ALA A 63 10.81 2.49 0.09
C ALA A 63 12.27 2.84 0.40
N ILE A 64 12.54 3.50 1.53
CA ILE A 64 13.91 3.77 1.99
C ILE A 64 14.64 2.46 2.23
N GLY A 65 14.05 1.52 2.97
CA GLY A 65 14.63 0.21 3.21
C GLY A 65 14.86 -0.58 1.92
N TYR A 66 13.92 -0.53 0.98
CA TYR A 66 14.06 -1.15 -0.35
C TYR A 66 15.25 -0.55 -1.11
N ALA A 67 15.36 0.78 -1.18
CA ALA A 67 16.43 1.47 -1.89
C ALA A 67 17.80 1.16 -1.28
N MET A 68 17.91 1.13 0.06
CA MET A 68 19.14 0.78 0.77
C MET A 68 19.64 -0.63 0.46
N GLU A 69 18.74 -1.60 0.29
CA GLU A 69 19.10 -2.99 0.03
C GLU A 69 19.41 -3.25 -1.44
N SER A 70 18.59 -2.68 -2.35
CA SER A 70 18.72 -2.90 -3.79
C SER A 70 19.83 -2.07 -4.45
N GLY A 71 20.26 -0.97 -3.81
CA GLY A 71 21.16 0.03 -4.42
C GLY A 71 20.48 0.93 -5.46
N ILE A 72 19.18 0.72 -5.75
CA ILE A 72 18.40 1.58 -6.64
C ILE A 72 18.09 2.90 -5.92
N PRO A 73 18.35 4.08 -6.53
CA PRO A 73 18.19 5.36 -5.83
C PRO A 73 16.75 5.63 -5.41
N TYR A 74 16.56 6.21 -4.24
CA TYR A 74 15.24 6.72 -3.80
C TYR A 74 14.98 8.09 -4.42
N ARG A 75 13.78 8.30 -5.00
CA ARG A 75 13.31 9.61 -5.48
C ARG A 75 11.87 9.89 -5.02
N ARG A 76 11.47 11.15 -5.08
CA ARG A 76 10.13 11.61 -4.65
C ARG A 76 9.28 12.08 -5.84
N PRO A 77 8.69 11.19 -6.62
CA PRO A 77 7.76 11.53 -7.70
C PRO A 77 6.40 11.98 -7.18
N LEU A 78 6.06 11.59 -5.94
CA LEU A 78 4.83 11.96 -5.25
C LEU A 78 5.19 12.73 -3.97
N VAL A 79 4.51 13.84 -3.73
CA VAL A 79 4.72 14.70 -2.57
C VAL A 79 3.38 14.98 -1.91
N LYS A 80 3.31 14.70 -0.61
CA LYS A 80 2.19 15.15 0.19
C LYS A 80 2.43 16.61 0.57
N TYR A 81 1.59 17.50 0.06
CA TYR A 81 1.71 18.93 0.32
C TYR A 81 0.48 19.41 1.09
N THR A 82 0.67 19.68 2.38
CA THR A 82 -0.41 20.09 3.29
C THR A 82 -0.40 21.56 3.69
N PRO A 83 0.64 22.38 3.42
CA PRO A 83 0.60 23.80 3.77
C PRO A 83 -0.56 24.52 3.08
N GLY A 84 -1.38 25.23 3.84
CA GLY A 84 -2.50 26.02 3.32
C GLY A 84 -3.83 25.25 3.09
N TYR A 85 -3.82 23.93 3.18
CA TYR A 85 -5.06 23.14 3.09
C TYR A 85 -5.42 22.55 4.45
N GLY A 86 -6.55 22.98 5.01
CA GLY A 86 -7.14 22.38 6.19
C GLY A 86 -7.48 20.90 6.00
N ARG A 87 -8.16 20.32 6.98
CA ARG A 87 -8.59 18.93 6.91
C ARG A 87 -9.55 18.73 5.73
N SER A 88 -9.38 17.64 4.94
CA SER A 88 -10.12 17.39 3.69
C SER A 88 -11.64 17.20 3.85
N TYR A 89 -12.14 17.09 5.08
CA TYR A 89 -13.57 17.01 5.39
C TYR A 89 -14.22 18.38 5.67
N THR A 90 -13.44 19.46 5.72
CA THR A 90 -13.93 20.82 5.99
C THR A 90 -14.61 21.51 4.79
N PRO A 91 -14.30 21.20 3.52
CA PRO A 91 -14.96 21.81 2.38
C PRO A 91 -16.44 21.40 2.29
N PRO A 92 -17.34 22.35 1.94
CA PRO A 92 -18.80 22.14 2.01
C PRO A 92 -19.34 21.19 0.92
N THR A 93 -18.67 21.09 -0.25
CA THR A 93 -19.14 20.25 -1.35
C THR A 93 -18.25 19.05 -1.62
N GLN A 94 -18.83 17.98 -2.20
CA GLN A 94 -18.10 16.76 -2.55
C GLN A 94 -17.03 17.01 -3.62
N GLU A 95 -17.30 17.91 -4.58
CA GLU A 95 -16.38 18.28 -5.66
C GLU A 95 -15.13 18.95 -5.10
N ILE A 96 -15.31 19.92 -4.17
CA ILE A 96 -14.18 20.59 -3.51
C ILE A 96 -13.39 19.60 -2.64
N ARG A 97 -14.06 18.66 -1.96
CA ARG A 97 -13.38 17.59 -1.19
C ARG A 97 -12.53 16.70 -2.09
N HIS A 98 -13.01 16.36 -3.28
CA HIS A 98 -12.27 15.60 -4.28
C HIS A 98 -11.03 16.38 -4.75
N LEU A 99 -11.21 17.65 -5.10
CA LEU A 99 -10.12 18.53 -5.54
C LEU A 99 -9.05 18.68 -4.45
N VAL A 100 -9.46 18.91 -3.19
CA VAL A 100 -8.52 18.99 -2.05
C VAL A 100 -7.79 17.68 -1.83
N ALA A 101 -8.45 16.54 -1.99
CA ALA A 101 -7.79 15.22 -1.89
C ALA A 101 -6.76 15.01 -3.01
N GLU A 102 -7.08 15.42 -4.23
CA GLU A 102 -6.15 15.38 -5.38
C GLU A 102 -4.94 16.29 -5.19
N MET A 103 -5.15 17.48 -4.65
CA MET A 103 -4.07 18.45 -4.39
C MET A 103 -3.16 18.05 -3.25
N LYS A 104 -3.64 17.26 -2.30
CA LYS A 104 -2.83 16.75 -1.17
C LYS A 104 -1.70 15.81 -1.61
N LEU A 105 -1.89 15.11 -2.73
CA LEU A 105 -0.87 14.25 -3.32
C LEU A 105 -0.44 14.84 -4.67
N ALA A 106 0.57 15.70 -4.64
CA ALA A 106 1.12 16.32 -5.84
C ALA A 106 2.12 15.38 -6.53
N SER A 107 2.10 15.36 -7.86
CA SER A 107 3.06 14.62 -8.68
C SER A 107 4.15 15.54 -9.24
N VAL A 108 5.39 15.05 -9.29
CA VAL A 108 6.56 15.78 -9.82
C VAL A 108 6.87 15.22 -11.21
N ARG A 109 6.33 15.88 -12.24
CA ARG A 109 6.39 15.41 -13.64
C ARG A 109 7.80 15.09 -14.13
N ASP A 110 8.76 15.97 -13.85
CA ASP A 110 10.15 15.82 -14.33
C ASP A 110 10.88 14.62 -13.69
N VAL A 111 10.34 14.10 -12.57
CA VAL A 111 10.84 12.87 -11.95
C VAL A 111 10.17 11.65 -12.56
N ILE A 112 8.89 11.77 -12.99
CA ILE A 112 8.06 10.64 -13.43
C ILE A 112 8.26 10.33 -14.91
N ARG A 113 8.33 11.35 -15.76
CA ARG A 113 8.27 11.19 -17.21
C ARG A 113 9.35 10.26 -17.75
N GLY A 114 8.92 9.21 -18.44
CA GLY A 114 9.77 8.21 -19.08
C GLY A 114 10.49 7.25 -18.12
N SER A 115 10.21 7.33 -16.82
CA SER A 115 10.90 6.50 -15.82
C SER A 115 10.19 5.17 -15.55
N ARG A 116 10.98 4.17 -15.18
CA ARG A 116 10.58 2.91 -14.59
C ARG A 116 10.73 3.03 -13.09
N MET A 117 9.70 2.74 -12.32
CA MET A 117 9.75 2.96 -10.88
C MET A 117 9.18 1.82 -10.06
N ILE A 118 9.79 1.59 -8.91
CA ILE A 118 9.26 0.74 -7.85
C ILE A 118 8.55 1.64 -6.84
N VAL A 119 7.28 1.35 -6.60
CA VAL A 119 6.42 2.11 -5.68
C VAL A 119 6.07 1.24 -4.50
N CYS A 120 6.64 1.53 -3.34
CA CYS A 120 6.30 0.87 -2.09
C CYS A 120 5.08 1.52 -1.44
N ASP A 121 4.21 0.69 -0.88
CA ASP A 121 3.09 1.11 -0.05
C ASP A 121 2.92 0.16 1.14
N ASP A 122 2.11 0.53 2.12
CA ASP A 122 1.87 -0.34 3.27
C ASP A 122 1.02 -1.57 2.91
N SER A 123 -0.05 -1.40 2.16
CA SER A 123 -1.00 -2.47 1.88
C SER A 123 -1.94 -2.18 0.71
N ILE A 124 -2.49 -3.24 0.12
CA ILE A 124 -3.61 -3.17 -0.81
C ILE A 124 -4.85 -3.73 -0.12
N VAL A 125 -5.77 -2.85 0.27
CA VAL A 125 -7.04 -3.21 0.89
C VAL A 125 -8.14 -3.32 -0.17
N ARG A 126 -8.65 -2.18 -0.63
CA ARG A 126 -9.62 -2.09 -1.74
C ARG A 126 -8.98 -1.85 -3.10
N GLY A 127 -7.77 -1.32 -3.11
CA GLY A 127 -7.07 -0.90 -4.33
C GLY A 127 -7.54 0.43 -4.91
N THR A 128 -8.70 0.94 -4.53
CA THR A 128 -9.32 2.14 -5.16
C THR A 128 -8.46 3.39 -5.05
N GLN A 129 -7.87 3.66 -3.89
CA GLN A 129 -6.99 4.82 -3.72
C GLN A 129 -5.69 4.65 -4.49
N LEU A 130 -5.09 3.47 -4.44
CA LEU A 130 -3.87 3.18 -5.16
C LEU A 130 -4.08 3.34 -6.68
N ARG A 131 -5.15 2.75 -7.23
CA ARG A 131 -5.52 2.90 -8.64
C ARG A 131 -5.80 4.34 -9.02
N ASN A 132 -6.76 4.99 -8.37
CA ASN A 132 -7.31 6.26 -8.82
C ASN A 132 -6.43 7.47 -8.49
N LEU A 133 -5.68 7.42 -7.40
CA LEU A 133 -4.87 8.56 -6.96
C LEU A 133 -3.38 8.37 -7.23
N THR A 134 -2.85 7.19 -7.07
CA THR A 134 -1.40 6.96 -7.20
C THR A 134 -1.04 6.49 -8.61
N VAL A 135 -1.51 5.33 -9.01
CA VAL A 135 -1.16 4.69 -10.29
C VAL A 135 -1.60 5.55 -11.46
N LYS A 136 -2.86 5.99 -11.46
CA LYS A 136 -3.38 6.88 -12.51
C LYS A 136 -2.55 8.17 -12.64
N LYS A 137 -2.21 8.84 -11.53
CA LYS A 137 -1.37 10.06 -11.59
C LYS A 137 0.00 9.81 -12.19
N LEU A 138 0.62 8.67 -11.85
CA LEU A 138 1.94 8.33 -12.39
C LEU A 138 1.86 8.09 -13.90
N TRP A 139 0.83 7.37 -14.38
CA TRP A 139 0.60 7.17 -15.81
C TRP A 139 0.29 8.49 -16.53
N ASP A 140 -0.58 9.33 -15.99
CA ASP A 140 -0.95 10.64 -16.55
C ASP A 140 0.28 11.57 -16.69
N GLN A 141 1.31 11.39 -15.87
CA GLN A 141 2.56 12.15 -15.96
C GLN A 141 3.62 11.50 -16.86
N GLY A 142 3.29 10.37 -17.50
CA GLY A 142 4.13 9.70 -18.48
C GLY A 142 5.16 8.75 -17.91
N ALA A 143 4.83 8.06 -16.82
CA ALA A 143 5.63 6.92 -16.35
C ALA A 143 5.77 5.87 -17.47
N LYS A 144 6.91 5.18 -17.53
CA LYS A 144 7.15 4.10 -18.47
C LYS A 144 6.75 2.74 -17.90
N GLU A 145 7.08 2.50 -16.64
CA GLU A 145 6.74 1.28 -15.90
C GLU A 145 6.50 1.61 -14.43
N ILE A 146 5.54 0.91 -13.82
CA ILE A 146 5.20 1.05 -12.40
C ILE A 146 5.13 -0.33 -11.78
N HIS A 147 6.01 -0.59 -10.80
CA HIS A 147 6.06 -1.84 -10.05
C HIS A 147 5.64 -1.61 -8.60
N ILE A 148 4.46 -2.06 -8.23
CA ILE A 148 3.92 -1.87 -6.86
C ILE A 148 4.47 -2.95 -5.92
N ARG A 149 4.94 -2.53 -4.75
CA ARG A 149 5.48 -3.42 -3.70
C ARG A 149 4.82 -3.10 -2.35
N PRO A 150 3.67 -3.73 -2.06
CA PRO A 150 3.04 -3.58 -0.76
C PRO A 150 3.83 -4.32 0.33
N ALA A 151 3.94 -3.71 1.51
CA ALA A 151 4.64 -4.27 2.65
C ALA A 151 3.87 -5.42 3.31
N CYS A 152 2.54 -5.37 3.26
CA CYS A 152 1.68 -6.44 3.75
C CYS A 152 1.27 -7.39 2.63
N PRO A 153 1.07 -8.69 2.96
CA PRO A 153 0.34 -9.60 2.09
C PRO A 153 -1.06 -9.05 1.78
N PRO A 154 -1.71 -9.52 0.70
CA PRO A 154 -3.06 -9.13 0.38
C PRO A 154 -4.02 -9.39 1.54
N LEU A 155 -4.87 -8.39 1.89
CA LEU A 155 -5.83 -8.52 2.99
C LEU A 155 -7.02 -9.39 2.57
N MET A 156 -7.16 -10.53 3.25
CA MET A 156 -8.16 -11.56 2.92
C MET A 156 -9.44 -11.43 3.76
N PHE A 157 -9.33 -10.81 4.96
CA PHE A 157 -10.42 -10.72 5.93
C PHE A 157 -10.58 -9.29 6.46
N PRO A 158 -11.80 -8.92 6.90
CA PRO A 158 -12.04 -7.65 7.58
C PRO A 158 -11.23 -7.52 8.87
N CYS A 159 -10.95 -6.30 9.27
CA CYS A 159 -10.25 -6.03 10.51
C CYS A 159 -11.17 -6.28 11.72
N ILE A 160 -10.74 -7.16 12.62
CA ILE A 160 -11.47 -7.48 13.86
C ILE A 160 -11.42 -6.34 14.89
N TYR A 161 -10.49 -5.41 14.77
CA TYR A 161 -10.35 -4.25 15.66
C TYR A 161 -11.16 -3.03 15.22
N GLY A 162 -12.04 -3.18 14.23
CA GLY A 162 -12.96 -2.11 13.81
C GLY A 162 -12.35 -1.00 12.95
N SER A 163 -11.21 -1.25 12.30
CA SER A 163 -10.69 -0.32 11.31
C SER A 163 -11.61 -0.21 10.09
N SER A 164 -11.26 0.60 9.11
CA SER A 164 -12.09 0.95 7.95
C SER A 164 -12.48 -0.22 7.02
N THR A 165 -12.01 -1.44 7.27
CA THR A 165 -12.28 -2.63 6.46
C THR A 165 -13.45 -3.44 7.04
N ARG A 166 -14.66 -2.91 6.96
CA ARG A 166 -15.84 -3.56 7.56
C ARG A 166 -16.47 -4.63 6.66
N SER A 167 -16.38 -4.46 5.34
CA SER A 167 -17.01 -5.35 4.38
C SER A 167 -15.98 -6.26 3.70
N ILE A 168 -16.19 -7.56 3.80
CA ILE A 168 -15.37 -8.57 3.12
C ILE A 168 -15.47 -8.43 1.59
N SER A 169 -16.64 -8.03 1.08
CA SER A 169 -16.91 -7.92 -0.35
C SER A 169 -16.11 -6.82 -1.05
N GLU A 170 -15.61 -5.82 -0.30
CA GLU A 170 -14.84 -4.70 -0.83
C GLU A 170 -13.34 -4.98 -0.94
N LEU A 171 -12.84 -6.02 -0.29
CA LEU A 171 -11.42 -6.37 -0.32
C LEU A 171 -10.99 -6.76 -1.74
N ALA A 172 -9.86 -6.24 -2.21
CA ALA A 172 -9.33 -6.52 -3.55
C ALA A 172 -9.15 -8.02 -3.79
N CYS A 173 -8.61 -8.74 -2.80
CA CYS A 173 -8.44 -10.18 -2.85
C CYS A 173 -9.75 -10.93 -3.00
N ARG A 174 -10.78 -10.54 -2.25
CA ARG A 174 -12.10 -11.18 -2.31
C ARG A 174 -12.84 -10.89 -3.61
N ARG A 175 -12.60 -9.69 -4.19
CA ARG A 175 -13.08 -9.37 -5.54
C ARG A 175 -12.40 -10.26 -6.59
N ALA A 176 -11.08 -10.44 -6.48
CA ALA A 176 -10.31 -11.31 -7.35
C ALA A 176 -10.81 -12.76 -7.27
N ILE A 177 -10.96 -13.29 -6.05
CA ILE A 177 -11.48 -14.66 -5.83
C ILE A 177 -12.87 -14.83 -6.45
N ARG A 178 -13.78 -13.88 -6.23
CA ARG A 178 -15.12 -13.94 -6.86
C ARG A 178 -15.07 -13.92 -8.39
N ALA A 179 -14.14 -13.17 -8.95
CA ALA A 179 -13.98 -13.13 -10.41
C ALA A 179 -13.39 -14.44 -10.96
N LEU A 180 -12.50 -15.09 -10.21
CA LEU A 180 -11.86 -16.35 -10.61
C LEU A 180 -12.76 -17.57 -10.40
N GLU A 181 -13.55 -17.59 -9.31
CA GLU A 181 -14.38 -18.73 -8.90
C GLU A 181 -15.85 -18.57 -9.30
N GLY A 182 -16.24 -17.40 -9.83
CA GLY A 182 -17.65 -17.06 -10.10
C GLY A 182 -18.51 -16.81 -8.84
N LYS A 183 -17.95 -17.00 -7.65
CA LYS A 183 -18.60 -16.77 -6.34
C LYS A 183 -17.55 -16.50 -5.26
N ASP A 184 -18.01 -16.01 -4.12
CA ASP A 184 -17.15 -15.97 -2.93
C ASP A 184 -17.08 -17.35 -2.27
N ILE A 185 -15.92 -17.74 -1.79
CA ILE A 185 -15.65 -19.04 -1.17
C ILE A 185 -15.20 -18.86 0.28
N GLU A 186 -15.51 -19.82 1.14
CA GLU A 186 -15.11 -19.79 2.57
C GLU A 186 -13.67 -20.25 2.75
N ASP A 187 -13.30 -21.35 2.12
CA ASP A 187 -11.91 -21.83 2.16
C ASP A 187 -11.05 -21.10 1.13
N VAL A 188 -10.16 -20.27 1.65
CA VAL A 188 -9.21 -19.47 0.87
C VAL A 188 -7.75 -19.89 1.08
N SER A 189 -7.51 -21.07 1.62
CA SER A 189 -6.17 -21.56 1.97
C SER A 189 -5.20 -21.54 0.81
N GLU A 190 -5.61 -21.97 -0.39
CA GLU A 190 -4.78 -21.90 -1.59
C GLU A 190 -4.43 -20.45 -2.01
N TYR A 191 -5.33 -19.50 -1.75
CA TYR A 191 -5.09 -18.08 -2.01
C TYR A 191 -4.16 -17.41 -0.97
N LEU A 192 -4.02 -18.02 0.21
CA LEU A 192 -3.10 -17.57 1.26
C LEU A 192 -1.67 -18.12 1.07
N ASP A 193 -1.51 -19.21 0.31
CA ASP A 193 -0.19 -19.80 0.03
C ASP A 193 0.50 -19.08 -1.13
N PRO A 194 1.60 -18.33 -0.88
CA PRO A 194 2.32 -17.61 -1.94
C PRO A 194 2.92 -18.52 -3.03
N SER A 195 3.06 -19.83 -2.77
CA SER A 195 3.58 -20.79 -3.74
C SER A 195 2.50 -21.37 -4.64
N SER A 196 1.22 -21.14 -4.35
CA SER A 196 0.11 -21.72 -5.10
C SER A 196 -0.18 -20.98 -6.41
N ALA A 197 -0.68 -21.70 -7.40
CA ALA A 197 -1.16 -21.13 -8.65
C ALA A 197 -2.36 -20.18 -8.45
N ARG A 198 -3.22 -20.48 -7.47
CA ARG A 198 -4.37 -19.65 -7.12
C ARG A 198 -3.96 -18.29 -6.55
N HIS A 199 -2.94 -18.27 -5.69
CA HIS A 199 -2.36 -17.01 -5.21
C HIS A 199 -1.83 -16.16 -6.38
N ALA A 200 -1.05 -16.76 -7.27
CA ALA A 200 -0.51 -16.07 -8.44
C ALA A 200 -1.61 -15.49 -9.35
N GLN A 201 -2.68 -16.25 -9.60
CA GLN A 201 -3.84 -15.78 -10.37
C GLN A 201 -4.57 -14.61 -9.69
N MET A 202 -4.74 -14.66 -8.38
CA MET A 202 -5.32 -13.56 -7.60
C MET A 202 -4.47 -12.28 -7.69
N ILE A 203 -3.16 -12.39 -7.52
CA ILE A 203 -2.23 -11.24 -7.64
C ILE A 203 -2.29 -10.66 -9.05
N GLU A 204 -2.30 -11.49 -10.09
CA GLU A 204 -2.39 -11.02 -11.47
C GLU A 204 -3.73 -10.31 -11.74
N TRP A 205 -4.84 -10.83 -11.21
CA TRP A 205 -6.13 -10.16 -11.31
C TRP A 205 -6.10 -8.77 -10.64
N ILE A 206 -5.51 -8.69 -9.42
CA ILE A 206 -5.37 -7.41 -8.70
C ILE A 206 -4.49 -6.44 -9.50
N ARG A 207 -3.40 -6.92 -10.10
CA ARG A 207 -2.52 -6.11 -10.96
C ARG A 207 -3.29 -5.51 -12.13
N GLN A 208 -4.15 -6.28 -12.78
CA GLN A 208 -5.00 -5.81 -13.88
C GLN A 208 -6.06 -4.81 -13.41
N ASP A 209 -6.66 -5.02 -12.25
CA ASP A 209 -7.66 -4.10 -11.66
C ASP A 209 -7.05 -2.77 -11.23
N LEU A 210 -5.76 -2.73 -10.93
CA LEU A 210 -5.04 -1.51 -10.56
C LEU A 210 -4.54 -0.68 -11.76
N ASN A 211 -4.46 -1.28 -12.92
CA ASN A 211 -3.97 -0.65 -14.14
C ASN A 211 -5.15 -0.02 -14.94
#